data_373de3a7f1abf1876aff0804f2db3a17
#
_entry.id   373de3a7f1abf1876aff0804f2db3a17
#
_cell.length_a   1.000
_cell.length_b   1.000
_cell.length_c   1.000
_cell.angle_alpha   90.00
_cell.angle_beta   90.00
_cell.angle_gamma   90.00
#
_symmetry.space_group_name_H-M   'P 1'
#
loop_
_entity.id
_entity.type
_entity.pdbx_description
1 polymer ?
#
loop_
_entity_poly.entity_id
_entity_poly.type
_entity_poly.pdbx_seq_one_letter_code
_entity_poly.pdbx_strand_id
1 'polypeptide(L)'
;MKTAGVELKIRIAVKRVTSVSAVGLLAGAMMLAPLTMASNARDEARVMSERTIDRGEAENLQRWVSAGHADWCKDARLVAAEELWRLAPEYSGSGFELNAVNAERSANAGDRVTFEWAPLDGRAVYRVTVERFDWLLPIAKNADAIVWIPTSTEIRVHE
;
A
#
# COMPACT_ATOMS: atom_id res chain seq x y z
N MET A 1 34.04 10.58 2.69
CA MET A 1 32.90 9.64 2.61
C MET A 1 31.79 10.34 1.83
N LYS A 2 31.50 9.87 0.59
CA LYS A 2 30.45 10.43 -0.26
C LYS A 2 29.17 9.66 0.01
N THR A 3 28.18 10.34 0.58
CA THR A 3 26.79 9.84 0.70
C THR A 3 26.15 9.87 -0.67
N ALA A 4 25.92 8.69 -1.25
CA ALA A 4 25.13 8.54 -2.47
C ALA A 4 23.66 8.75 -2.10
N GLY A 5 23.11 9.90 -2.50
CA GLY A 5 21.68 10.15 -2.40
C GLY A 5 20.95 9.26 -3.41
N VAL A 6 20.13 8.38 -2.90
CA VAL A 6 19.20 7.59 -3.72
C VAL A 6 18.04 8.51 -4.11
N GLU A 7 18.04 9.00 -5.35
CA GLU A 7 16.88 9.73 -5.89
C GLU A 7 15.74 8.75 -6.15
N LEU A 8 14.73 8.83 -5.32
CA LEU A 8 13.47 8.11 -5.49
C LEU A 8 12.63 8.82 -6.56
N LYS A 9 12.61 8.29 -7.79
CA LYS A 9 11.71 8.76 -8.86
C LYS A 9 10.29 8.26 -8.61
N ILE A 10 9.48 9.11 -7.98
CA ILE A 10 8.03 8.88 -7.84
C ILE A 10 7.40 9.15 -9.20
N ARG A 11 6.88 8.09 -9.87
CA ARG A 11 6.01 8.25 -11.03
C ARG A 11 4.56 8.33 -10.54
N ILE A 12 4.02 9.55 -10.52
CA ILE A 12 2.61 9.77 -10.23
C ILE A 12 1.84 9.50 -11.53
N ALA A 13 1.13 8.37 -11.59
CA ALA A 13 0.20 8.07 -12.68
C ALA A 13 -1.20 8.55 -12.28
N VAL A 14 -1.56 9.77 -12.69
CA VAL A 14 -2.93 10.27 -12.57
C VAL A 14 -3.75 9.71 -13.72
N LYS A 15 -4.55 8.68 -13.46
CA LYS A 15 -5.53 8.16 -14.43
C LYS A 15 -6.80 9.01 -14.35
N ARG A 16 -6.92 9.99 -15.27
CA ARG A 16 -8.21 10.66 -15.52
C ARG A 16 -9.11 9.73 -16.29
N VAL A 17 -10.23 9.33 -15.68
CA VAL A 17 -11.32 8.65 -16.39
C VAL A 17 -12.19 9.73 -17.02
N THR A 18 -12.08 9.91 -18.33
CA THR A 18 -13.00 10.74 -19.11
C THR A 18 -14.23 9.91 -19.45
N SER A 19 -15.38 10.26 -18.89
CA SER A 19 -16.67 9.70 -19.28
C SER A 19 -17.09 10.31 -20.62
N VAL A 20 -17.26 9.49 -21.66
CA VAL A 20 -17.82 9.87 -22.94
C VAL A 20 -19.34 9.75 -22.85
N SER A 21 -20.03 10.90 -22.94
CA SER A 21 -21.49 10.95 -23.09
C SER A 21 -21.85 10.70 -24.56
N ALA A 22 -22.56 9.63 -24.84
CA ALA A 22 -23.23 9.42 -26.13
C ALA A 22 -24.68 9.90 -26.01
N VAL A 23 -25.01 10.92 -26.79
CA VAL A 23 -26.38 11.41 -26.99
C VAL A 23 -27.06 10.51 -28.02
N GLY A 24 -28.14 9.85 -27.66
CA GLY A 24 -29.03 9.12 -28.53
C GLY A 24 -30.47 9.48 -28.26
N LEU A 25 -31.09 10.26 -29.15
CA LEU A 25 -32.51 10.61 -29.15
C LEU A 25 -33.31 9.43 -29.67
N LEU A 26 -34.36 8.97 -28.94
CA LEU A 26 -35.57 8.37 -29.54
C LEU A 26 -36.72 8.35 -28.50
N ALA A 27 -37.90 8.69 -29.04
CA ALA A 27 -39.14 9.02 -28.37
C ALA A 27 -39.87 7.87 -27.67
N GLY A 28 -40.62 8.23 -26.62
CA GLY A 28 -41.92 7.66 -26.31
C GLY A 28 -41.97 6.44 -25.39
N ALA A 29 -42.24 6.67 -24.12
CA ALA A 29 -43.26 5.98 -23.27
C ALA A 29 -43.16 6.49 -21.85
N MET A 30 -44.23 7.05 -21.34
CA MET A 30 -44.42 7.34 -19.88
C MET A 30 -44.35 6.04 -19.11
N MET A 31 -43.28 5.85 -18.36
CA MET A 31 -43.24 4.95 -17.22
C MET A 31 -42.61 5.70 -16.06
N LEU A 32 -43.31 5.67 -14.91
CA LEU A 32 -42.80 6.14 -13.63
C LEU A 32 -41.43 5.54 -13.38
N ALA A 33 -40.37 6.33 -13.59
CA ALA A 33 -39.04 5.96 -13.19
C ALA A 33 -38.95 6.07 -11.68
N PRO A 34 -38.44 5.01 -10.98
CA PRO A 34 -38.05 5.18 -9.59
C PRO A 34 -36.94 6.22 -9.57
N LEU A 35 -37.06 7.17 -8.63
CA LEU A 35 -35.98 8.07 -8.27
C LEU A 35 -34.78 7.19 -7.81
N THR A 36 -33.93 6.83 -8.76
CA THR A 36 -32.58 6.35 -8.44
C THR A 36 -31.88 7.53 -7.83
N MET A 37 -31.76 7.51 -6.48
CA MET A 37 -30.83 8.37 -5.79
C MET A 37 -29.48 8.14 -6.44
N ALA A 38 -29.03 9.13 -7.23
CA ALA A 38 -27.66 9.18 -7.67
C ALA A 38 -26.82 9.20 -6.40
N SER A 39 -26.23 8.09 -6.08
CA SER A 39 -25.15 7.99 -5.11
C SER A 39 -24.12 8.98 -5.59
N ASN A 40 -23.98 10.11 -4.90
CA ASN A 40 -22.86 11.00 -5.05
C ASN A 40 -21.62 10.18 -4.66
N ALA A 41 -21.03 9.47 -5.62
CA ALA A 41 -19.68 8.98 -5.51
C ALA A 41 -18.83 10.24 -5.37
N ARG A 42 -18.51 10.61 -4.12
CA ARG A 42 -17.49 11.60 -3.83
C ARG A 42 -16.26 11.16 -4.61
N ASP A 43 -15.69 12.05 -5.39
CA ASP A 43 -14.45 11.82 -6.13
C ASP A 43 -13.35 11.59 -5.08
N GLU A 44 -13.12 10.33 -4.71
CA GLU A 44 -12.01 9.95 -3.85
C GLU A 44 -10.74 9.98 -4.69
N ALA A 45 -9.88 10.95 -4.42
CA ALA A 45 -8.56 10.97 -5.02
C ALA A 45 -7.75 9.78 -4.47
N ARG A 46 -7.36 8.87 -5.35
CA ARG A 46 -6.59 7.67 -5.01
C ARG A 46 -5.19 7.77 -5.58
N VAL A 47 -4.20 7.71 -4.72
CA VAL A 47 -2.78 7.61 -5.10
C VAL A 47 -2.30 6.22 -4.76
N MET A 48 -1.79 5.50 -5.76
CA MET A 48 -1.14 4.19 -5.56
C MET A 48 0.31 4.29 -5.98
N SER A 49 1.19 3.68 -5.19
CA SER A 49 2.58 3.48 -5.51
C SER A 49 2.93 2.00 -5.32
N GLU A 50 3.41 1.37 -6.38
CA GLU A 50 3.98 0.02 -6.33
C GLU A 50 5.50 0.12 -6.37
N ARG A 51 6.16 -0.70 -5.57
CA ARG A 51 7.61 -0.77 -5.50
C ARG A 51 8.09 -2.03 -6.22
N THR A 52 8.96 -1.85 -7.20
CA THR A 52 9.72 -2.97 -7.76
C THR A 52 10.73 -3.43 -6.71
N ILE A 53 10.68 -4.70 -6.34
CA ILE A 53 11.60 -5.26 -5.35
C ILE A 53 12.90 -5.65 -6.05
N ASP A 54 13.99 -4.98 -5.66
CA ASP A 54 15.33 -5.41 -6.03
C ASP A 54 15.74 -6.62 -5.19
N ARG A 55 16.00 -7.73 -5.87
CA ARG A 55 16.35 -8.99 -5.21
C ARG A 55 17.63 -8.89 -4.42
N GLY A 56 18.64 -8.20 -4.95
CA GLY A 56 19.93 -8.03 -4.29
C GLY A 56 19.82 -7.20 -3.00
N GLU A 57 19.03 -6.13 -3.03
CA GLU A 57 18.74 -5.32 -1.85
C GLU A 57 18.00 -6.13 -0.79
N ALA A 58 16.98 -6.89 -1.17
CA ALA A 58 16.23 -7.73 -0.27
C ALA A 58 17.09 -8.84 0.37
N GLU A 59 17.98 -9.49 -0.41
CA GLU A 59 18.93 -10.47 0.12
C GLU A 59 19.95 -9.84 1.07
N ASN A 60 20.41 -8.62 0.80
CA ASN A 60 21.31 -7.89 1.68
C ASN A 60 20.63 -7.51 2.99
N LEU A 61 19.38 -7.03 2.93
CA LEU A 61 18.57 -6.77 4.12
C LEU A 61 18.39 -8.05 4.95
N GLN A 62 18.06 -9.17 4.31
CA GLN A 62 17.91 -10.46 4.99
C GLN A 62 19.20 -10.89 5.68
N ARG A 63 20.37 -10.76 5.04
CA ARG A 63 21.65 -11.09 5.66
C ARG A 63 21.93 -10.20 6.87
N TRP A 64 21.63 -8.92 6.77
CA TRP A 64 21.82 -7.95 7.86
C TRP A 64 20.94 -8.28 9.07
N VAL A 65 19.66 -8.59 8.83
CA VAL A 65 18.72 -9.03 9.89
C VAL A 65 19.13 -10.39 10.47
N SER A 66 19.62 -11.32 9.64
CA SER A 66 20.11 -12.63 10.08
C SER A 66 21.36 -12.52 10.94
N ALA A 67 22.12 -11.41 10.82
CA ALA A 67 23.26 -11.09 11.67
C ALA A 67 22.85 -10.42 13.02
N GLY A 68 21.56 -10.29 13.31
CA GLY A 68 21.03 -9.75 14.56
C GLY A 68 20.76 -8.25 14.55
N HIS A 69 20.70 -7.62 13.36
CA HIS A 69 20.35 -6.22 13.22
C HIS A 69 18.88 -6.07 12.82
N ALA A 70 18.25 -4.95 13.23
CA ALA A 70 16.90 -4.56 12.82
C ALA A 70 15.85 -5.69 12.89
N ASP A 71 15.76 -6.37 14.00
CA ASP A 71 14.82 -7.49 14.24
C ASP A 71 13.36 -7.11 13.98
N TRP A 72 13.02 -5.83 14.03
CA TRP A 72 11.70 -5.30 13.71
C TRP A 72 11.29 -5.58 12.24
N CYS A 73 12.24 -5.80 11.32
CA CYS A 73 11.94 -6.18 9.94
C CYS A 73 11.28 -7.57 9.82
N LYS A 74 11.25 -8.37 10.91
CA LYS A 74 10.54 -9.66 10.96
C LYS A 74 9.07 -9.49 11.35
N ASP A 75 8.66 -8.30 11.75
CA ASP A 75 7.29 -7.98 12.15
C ASP A 75 6.62 -7.14 11.04
N ALA A 76 5.59 -7.71 10.40
CA ALA A 76 4.85 -7.06 9.31
C ALA A 76 4.26 -5.70 9.73
N ARG A 77 3.76 -5.60 10.96
CA ARG A 77 3.14 -4.39 11.48
C ARG A 77 4.16 -3.28 11.70
N LEU A 78 5.34 -3.62 12.24
CA LEU A 78 6.41 -2.64 12.46
C LEU A 78 6.96 -2.12 11.12
N VAL A 79 7.10 -3.00 10.12
CA VAL A 79 7.51 -2.60 8.77
C VAL A 79 6.47 -1.68 8.12
N ALA A 80 5.18 -1.99 8.27
CA ALA A 80 4.12 -1.12 7.76
C ALA A 80 4.07 0.23 8.49
N ALA A 81 4.31 0.25 9.81
CA ALA A 81 4.37 1.49 10.59
C ALA A 81 5.53 2.38 10.15
N GLU A 82 6.71 1.81 9.92
CA GLU A 82 7.88 2.55 9.42
C GLU A 82 7.62 3.17 8.05
N GLU A 83 6.94 2.43 7.16
CA GLU A 83 6.55 2.97 5.85
C GLU A 83 5.54 4.12 5.99
N LEU A 84 4.60 4.04 6.94
CA LEU A 84 3.66 5.13 7.23
C LEU A 84 4.34 6.38 7.80
N TRP A 85 5.33 6.23 8.66
CA TRP A 85 6.12 7.37 9.16
C TRP A 85 6.81 8.13 8.01
N ARG A 86 7.22 7.40 7.00
CA ARG A 86 7.84 7.98 5.80
C ARG A 86 6.82 8.69 4.91
N LEU A 87 5.58 8.17 4.83
CA LEU A 87 4.52 8.69 3.97
C LEU A 87 3.75 9.85 4.61
N ALA A 88 3.56 9.80 5.91
CA ALA A 88 2.76 10.74 6.68
C ALA A 88 3.52 11.19 7.95
N PRO A 89 4.66 11.88 7.80
CA PRO A 89 5.52 12.28 8.92
C PRO A 89 4.84 13.23 9.90
N GLU A 90 3.82 13.96 9.46
CA GLU A 90 3.02 14.87 10.30
C GLU A 90 2.25 14.16 11.41
N TYR A 91 1.99 12.84 11.26
CA TYR A 91 1.31 12.04 12.27
C TYR A 91 2.24 11.18 13.12
N SER A 92 3.55 11.30 12.97
CA SER A 92 4.54 10.44 13.63
C SER A 92 4.47 10.47 15.16
N GLY A 93 3.97 11.56 15.75
CA GLY A 93 3.83 11.71 17.20
C GLY A 93 2.63 11.00 17.82
N SER A 94 1.64 10.57 17.03
CA SER A 94 0.39 9.97 17.53
C SER A 94 0.40 8.45 17.62
N GLY A 95 1.42 7.80 17.06
CA GLY A 95 1.43 6.35 16.83
C GLY A 95 0.41 5.93 15.78
N PHE A 96 0.63 4.75 15.17
CA PHE A 96 -0.27 4.21 14.16
C PHE A 96 -1.00 2.98 14.69
N GLU A 97 -2.31 3.08 14.87
CA GLU A 97 -3.16 1.92 15.14
C GLU A 97 -3.50 1.22 13.83
N LEU A 98 -2.62 0.32 13.42
CA LEU A 98 -2.74 -0.42 12.17
C LEU A 98 -3.75 -1.56 12.29
N ASN A 99 -4.69 -1.61 11.35
CA ASN A 99 -5.62 -2.73 11.21
C ASN A 99 -5.19 -3.58 10.00
N ALA A 100 -4.99 -4.89 10.22
CA ALA A 100 -4.79 -5.82 9.12
C ALA A 100 -6.13 -6.03 8.42
N VAL A 101 -6.24 -5.58 7.16
CA VAL A 101 -7.49 -5.68 6.37
C VAL A 101 -7.46 -6.83 5.38
N ASN A 102 -6.28 -7.32 5.03
CA ASN A 102 -6.10 -8.50 4.19
C ASN A 102 -4.83 -9.23 4.58
N ALA A 103 -4.89 -10.56 4.65
CA ALA A 103 -3.74 -11.43 4.84
C ALA A 103 -3.89 -12.62 3.89
N GLU A 104 -2.96 -12.74 2.95
CA GLU A 104 -2.96 -13.77 1.92
C GLU A 104 -1.64 -14.52 1.94
N ARG A 105 -1.70 -15.82 1.62
CA ARG A 105 -0.52 -16.60 1.30
C ARG A 105 -0.54 -16.90 -0.18
N SER A 106 0.44 -16.40 -0.89
CA SER A 106 0.66 -16.76 -2.28
C SER A 106 1.43 -18.07 -2.36
N ALA A 107 0.96 -18.99 -3.21
CA ALA A 107 1.60 -20.31 -3.41
C ALA A 107 3.06 -20.21 -3.91
N ASN A 108 3.46 -19.07 -4.51
CA ASN A 108 4.76 -18.89 -5.13
C ASN A 108 5.55 -17.67 -4.62
N ALA A 109 4.98 -16.85 -3.75
CA ALA A 109 5.59 -15.56 -3.37
C ALA A 109 5.70 -15.37 -1.85
N GLY A 110 5.20 -16.30 -1.02
CA GLY A 110 5.19 -16.15 0.43
C GLY A 110 3.94 -15.44 0.95
N ASP A 111 4.03 -14.90 2.15
CA ASP A 111 2.90 -14.24 2.79
C ASP A 111 2.83 -12.75 2.44
N ARG A 112 1.61 -12.26 2.29
CA ARG A 112 1.29 -10.85 2.03
C ARG A 112 0.28 -10.37 3.06
N VAL A 113 0.51 -9.19 3.64
CA VAL A 113 -0.43 -8.56 4.57
C VAL A 113 -0.60 -7.09 4.17
N THR A 114 -1.85 -6.66 4.11
CA THR A 114 -2.20 -5.25 3.92
C THR A 114 -2.70 -4.68 5.24
N PHE A 115 -2.08 -3.59 5.67
CA PHE A 115 -2.50 -2.81 6.82
C PHE A 115 -3.20 -1.53 6.36
N GLU A 116 -4.23 -1.14 7.10
CA GLU A 116 -4.94 0.10 6.91
C GLU A 116 -4.82 0.96 8.17
N TRP A 117 -4.67 2.25 7.96
CA TRP A 117 -4.70 3.24 9.01
C TRP A 117 -5.41 4.51 8.51
N ALA A 118 -6.25 5.08 9.39
CA ALA A 118 -6.92 6.34 9.15
C ALA A 118 -6.59 7.29 10.30
N PRO A 119 -6.08 8.52 10.02
CA PRO A 119 -5.88 9.52 11.04
C PRO A 119 -7.23 9.98 11.61
N LEU A 120 -7.21 10.51 12.83
CA LEU A 120 -8.43 10.96 13.53
C LEU A 120 -9.15 12.11 12.82
N ASP A 121 -8.46 12.86 11.98
CA ASP A 121 -9.06 13.96 11.20
C ASP A 121 -9.92 13.46 10.02
N GLY A 122 -9.87 12.16 9.71
CA GLY A 122 -10.67 11.51 8.69
C GLY A 122 -10.41 11.97 7.25
N ARG A 123 -9.33 12.72 7.01
CA ARG A 123 -9.02 13.29 5.68
C ARG A 123 -8.49 12.29 4.68
N ALA A 124 -7.88 11.23 5.16
CA ALA A 124 -7.30 10.21 4.31
C ALA A 124 -7.36 8.82 4.96
N VAL A 125 -7.28 7.79 4.12
CA VAL A 125 -7.01 6.41 4.54
C VAL A 125 -5.75 5.96 3.84
N TYR A 126 -4.82 5.45 4.62
CA TYR A 126 -3.54 4.92 4.16
C TYR A 126 -3.58 3.40 4.20
N ARG A 127 -3.08 2.75 3.16
CA ARG A 127 -2.86 1.31 3.11
C ARG A 127 -1.42 1.03 2.77
N VAL A 128 -0.82 0.10 3.50
CA VAL A 128 0.52 -0.41 3.23
C VAL A 128 0.44 -1.91 3.09
N THR A 129 0.90 -2.41 1.96
CA THR A 129 1.05 -3.85 1.74
C THR A 129 2.50 -4.22 1.93
N VAL A 130 2.72 -5.24 2.77
CA VAL A 130 4.03 -5.81 3.03
C VAL A 130 4.03 -7.29 2.65
N GLU A 131 5.14 -7.76 2.13
CA GLU A 131 5.30 -9.14 1.69
C GLU A 131 6.59 -9.74 2.25
N ARG A 132 6.58 -11.04 2.52
CA ARG A 132 7.79 -11.84 2.73
C ARG A 132 7.89 -12.89 1.64
N PHE A 133 9.10 -13.05 1.11
CA PHE A 133 9.33 -13.83 -0.08
C PHE A 133 10.01 -15.15 0.25
N ASP A 134 9.42 -16.28 -0.17
CA ASP A 134 9.94 -17.63 0.10
C ASP A 134 11.36 -17.85 -0.46
N TRP A 135 11.75 -17.11 -1.50
CA TRP A 135 13.10 -17.19 -2.06
C TRP A 135 14.20 -16.61 -1.13
N LEU A 136 13.82 -15.91 -0.03
CA LEU A 136 14.76 -15.49 1.03
C LEU A 136 15.03 -16.59 2.07
N LEU A 137 14.22 -17.68 2.08
CA LEU A 137 14.34 -18.78 3.05
C LEU A 137 15.76 -19.37 3.16
N PRO A 138 16.52 -19.57 2.06
CA PRO A 138 17.88 -20.10 2.15
C PRO A 138 18.83 -19.22 2.97
N ILE A 139 18.59 -17.90 3.01
CA ILE A 139 19.37 -16.92 3.79
C ILE A 139 18.84 -16.81 5.21
N ALA A 140 17.50 -16.76 5.36
CA ALA A 140 16.82 -16.67 6.65
C ALA A 140 16.96 -17.94 7.51
N LYS A 141 17.09 -19.12 6.85
CA LYS A 141 17.15 -20.47 7.45
C LYS A 141 15.86 -20.93 8.13
N ASN A 142 14.95 -20.01 8.44
CA ASN A 142 13.67 -20.25 9.11
C ASN A 142 12.62 -19.33 8.48
N ALA A 143 11.40 -19.85 8.23
CA ALA A 143 10.31 -19.10 7.64
C ALA A 143 9.92 -17.86 8.48
N ASP A 144 9.93 -17.97 9.82
CA ASP A 144 9.59 -16.87 10.73
C ASP A 144 10.68 -15.81 10.80
N ALA A 145 11.89 -16.12 10.31
CA ALA A 145 13.00 -15.17 10.25
C ALA A 145 13.09 -14.43 8.90
N ILE A 146 12.21 -14.71 7.95
CA ILE A 146 12.15 -13.98 6.68
C ILE A 146 11.65 -12.56 6.95
N VAL A 147 12.37 -11.58 6.41
CA VAL A 147 12.03 -10.15 6.54
C VAL A 147 10.76 -9.81 5.72
N TRP A 148 9.98 -8.89 6.25
CA TRP A 148 8.89 -8.24 5.53
C TRP A 148 9.42 -7.05 4.74
N ILE A 149 8.86 -6.83 3.55
CA ILE A 149 9.26 -5.76 2.63
C ILE A 149 8.01 -5.04 2.16
N PRO A 150 7.97 -3.68 2.24
CA PRO A 150 6.84 -2.93 1.68
C PRO A 150 6.82 -3.03 0.17
N THR A 151 5.70 -3.49 -0.40
CA THR A 151 5.54 -3.69 -1.85
C THR A 151 4.60 -2.70 -2.49
N SER A 152 3.59 -2.21 -1.77
CA SER A 152 2.73 -1.15 -2.28
C SER A 152 2.17 -0.26 -1.18
N THR A 153 1.86 0.96 -1.56
CA THR A 153 1.16 1.93 -0.72
C THR A 153 -0.01 2.53 -1.48
N GLU A 154 -1.10 2.78 -0.77
CA GLU A 154 -2.29 3.42 -1.30
C GLU A 154 -2.74 4.52 -0.33
N ILE A 155 -3.05 5.69 -0.87
CA ILE A 155 -3.62 6.82 -0.12
C ILE A 155 -4.94 7.17 -0.78
N ARG A 156 -6.02 7.13 -0.02
CA ARG A 156 -7.35 7.61 -0.42
C ARG A 156 -7.64 8.89 0.34
N VAL A 157 -7.86 9.96 -0.36
CA VAL A 157 -8.20 11.26 0.22
C VAL A 157 -9.70 11.45 0.13
N HIS A 158 -10.32 11.81 1.25
CA HIS A 158 -11.73 12.16 1.34
C HIS A 158 -11.86 13.69 1.24
N GLU A 159 -12.52 14.18 0.18
CA GLU A 159 -12.88 15.60 0.02
C GLU A 159 -14.18 15.95 0.75
#